data_8b6dc59931211f6b75a5c3ea9f19bc1d
#
_entry.id   8b6dc59931211f6b75a5c3ea9f19bc1d
#
_cell.length_a   1.000
_cell.length_b   1.000
_cell.length_c   1.000
_cell.angle_alpha   90.00
_cell.angle_beta   90.00
_cell.angle_gamma   90.00
#
_symmetry.space_group_name_H-M   'P 1'
#
loop_
_entity.id
_entity.type
_entity.pdbx_description
1 polymer ?
#
loop_
_entity_poly.entity_id
_entity_poly.type
_entity_poly.pdbx_seq_one_letter_code
_entity_poly.pdbx_strand_id
1 'polypeptide(L)'
;KLNIHAYFGFVQEQLTSYWPMVEDRLPGRLRFSLPVFMTVEASHYLMMQLVEEKLNQGGFRDVRSTSDAIAIQLIDNLNLAAVSKIPLEEACLRLRLLGAVGGAEKADAFRDAVELMKRFRKNCLQSRSIDYSLMVELYNGILFSDERYLARLHDSYHYLIVDDIDETVPVAQDLIVDFLKKAKGVFLAYNPRGGHTDFFGAYPEGVEQNILPLCMVQEQKNENFEGDMEVFASSLEGILRGKTADVKSMALLSGQIVEDLRGAMLEEVANRINKLVESGTKPGEIAVISPFVDKVLEFDLGRRLAERGIELEGISRSRRLLDQPFAQAMVTLAALCNRHWQIPLNYSALVQCMGILLELDPVRAGLLAERILRNDNDLPDIDEEGLRDRLGYRNAEKYQELYEWVKERKGQEDADLRLLFQQIFAELLAPLSPEEEDLLAVRQVLDSATKVHKALERYHGDAEDVDRCFIDLVQKGTLAADMLHRPQVERDKVILTTALNFVLNPNIAAVDYQFWVDIGSRYWMRGIAKELTNPWVLSRRWRKGLVWDDGLDQKIRVERLARLIRGLLCKCKKGIYIAHSQLSSQGWEQDGILLEVFELLQERGVRRND
;
A
#
# COMPACT_ATOMS: atom_id res chain seq x y z
N LYS A 1 3.80 12.33 -31.20
CA LYS A 1 4.43 11.53 -30.13
C LYS A 1 3.35 11.25 -29.08
N LEU A 2 3.18 10.00 -28.68
CA LEU A 2 2.30 9.61 -27.59
C LEU A 2 3.09 9.77 -26.27
N ASN A 3 2.51 10.52 -25.31
CA ASN A 3 3.04 10.65 -23.96
C ASN A 3 2.07 9.93 -23.01
N ILE A 4 2.57 8.98 -22.23
CA ILE A 4 1.77 8.19 -21.27
C ILE A 4 2.25 8.52 -19.86
N HIS A 5 1.35 9.03 -19.04
CA HIS A 5 1.63 9.42 -17.66
C HIS A 5 0.48 9.04 -16.73
N ALA A 6 0.80 8.67 -15.49
CA ALA A 6 -0.15 8.86 -14.41
C ALA A 6 -0.28 10.35 -14.10
N TYR A 7 -1.42 10.83 -13.59
CA TYR A 7 -1.65 12.25 -13.29
C TYR A 7 -0.49 12.88 -12.49
N PHE A 8 -0.01 12.19 -11.47
CA PHE A 8 1.04 12.73 -10.60
C PHE A 8 2.41 12.78 -11.27
N GLY A 9 2.73 11.82 -12.12
CA GLY A 9 3.93 11.86 -12.96
C GLY A 9 3.91 13.02 -13.94
N PHE A 10 2.75 13.27 -14.53
CA PHE A 10 2.54 14.46 -15.36
C PHE A 10 2.75 15.77 -14.58
N VAL A 11 2.13 15.89 -13.39
CA VAL A 11 2.29 17.07 -12.53
C VAL A 11 3.75 17.31 -12.14
N GLN A 12 4.48 16.26 -11.79
CA GLN A 12 5.91 16.35 -11.47
C GLN A 12 6.74 16.84 -12.65
N GLU A 13 6.50 16.31 -13.84
CA GLU A 13 7.18 16.73 -15.07
C GLU A 13 6.89 18.21 -15.39
N GLN A 14 5.63 18.64 -15.27
CA GLN A 14 5.25 20.02 -15.50
C GLN A 14 5.90 20.98 -14.49
N LEU A 15 5.89 20.63 -13.20
CA LEU A 15 6.56 21.43 -12.17
C LEU A 15 8.08 21.53 -12.42
N THR A 16 8.71 20.43 -12.82
CA THR A 16 10.14 20.44 -13.16
C THR A 16 10.43 21.36 -14.33
N SER A 17 9.62 21.28 -15.39
CA SER A 17 9.82 22.06 -16.62
C SER A 17 9.54 23.57 -16.44
N TYR A 18 8.57 23.90 -15.58
CA TYR A 18 8.13 25.28 -15.34
C TYR A 18 8.49 25.77 -13.93
N TRP A 19 9.50 25.17 -13.30
CA TRP A 19 9.89 25.51 -11.93
C TRP A 19 10.18 26.99 -11.69
N PRO A 20 10.84 27.74 -12.58
CA PRO A 20 11.06 29.18 -12.38
C PRO A 20 9.77 29.98 -12.15
N MET A 21 8.66 29.61 -12.81
CA MET A 21 7.35 30.27 -12.61
C MET A 21 6.76 29.97 -11.22
N VAL A 22 7.10 28.81 -10.65
CA VAL A 22 6.66 28.40 -9.33
C VAL A 22 7.52 29.04 -8.25
N GLU A 23 8.85 28.99 -8.42
CA GLU A 23 9.82 29.51 -7.47
C GLU A 23 9.63 31.02 -7.19
N ASP A 24 9.33 31.81 -8.21
CA ASP A 24 9.06 33.24 -8.07
C ASP A 24 7.89 33.57 -7.12
N ARG A 25 6.98 32.61 -6.92
CA ARG A 25 5.80 32.75 -6.04
C ARG A 25 5.98 32.12 -4.66
N LEU A 26 7.10 31.42 -4.42
CA LEU A 26 7.37 30.77 -3.15
C LEU A 26 8.08 31.72 -2.16
N PRO A 27 7.76 31.65 -0.84
CA PRO A 27 8.47 32.42 0.17
C PRO A 27 9.90 31.91 0.35
N GLY A 28 10.86 32.82 0.65
CA GLY A 28 12.23 32.49 1.03
C GLY A 28 13.30 32.90 0.00
N ARG A 29 14.59 32.78 0.39
CA ARG A 29 15.75 33.31 -0.35
C ARG A 29 16.46 32.27 -1.24
N LEU A 30 16.02 31.03 -1.32
CA LEU A 30 16.65 29.98 -2.14
C LEU A 30 16.28 30.14 -3.62
N ARG A 31 16.71 31.25 -4.23
CA ARG A 31 16.52 31.47 -5.67
C ARG A 31 17.46 30.55 -6.46
N PHE A 32 16.96 30.01 -7.59
CA PHE A 32 17.66 29.12 -8.52
C PHE A 32 17.95 27.70 -8.03
N SER A 33 17.24 27.25 -7.00
CA SER A 33 17.35 25.88 -6.50
C SER A 33 16.29 24.99 -7.17
N LEU A 34 16.70 23.96 -7.90
CA LEU A 34 15.76 22.97 -8.42
C LEU A 34 15.03 22.27 -7.28
N PRO A 35 13.75 21.93 -7.45
CA PRO A 35 13.00 21.20 -6.44
C PRO A 35 13.54 19.78 -6.30
N VAL A 36 13.51 19.26 -5.08
CA VAL A 36 13.74 17.84 -4.82
C VAL A 36 12.40 17.21 -4.50
N PHE A 37 11.91 16.35 -5.38
CA PHE A 37 10.69 15.59 -5.13
C PHE A 37 11.00 14.44 -4.19
N MET A 38 10.32 14.43 -3.05
CA MET A 38 10.45 13.38 -2.05
C MET A 38 9.68 12.14 -2.48
N THR A 39 10.24 10.98 -2.17
CA THR A 39 9.49 9.72 -2.24
C THR A 39 8.45 9.67 -1.10
N VAL A 40 7.48 8.78 -1.22
CA VAL A 40 6.47 8.55 -0.18
C VAL A 40 7.15 8.15 1.14
N GLU A 41 8.17 7.30 1.04
CA GLU A 41 8.94 6.78 2.18
C GLU A 41 9.73 7.89 2.88
N ALA A 42 10.40 8.76 2.12
CA ALA A 42 11.11 9.90 2.70
C ALA A 42 10.15 10.85 3.43
N SER A 43 9.01 11.17 2.81
CA SER A 43 7.98 12.01 3.43
C SER A 43 7.42 11.39 4.70
N HIS A 44 7.17 10.07 4.66
CA HIS A 44 6.69 9.30 5.79
C HIS A 44 7.72 9.27 6.94
N TYR A 45 8.98 9.00 6.63
CA TYR A 45 10.05 8.98 7.62
C TYR A 45 10.22 10.33 8.31
N LEU A 46 10.26 11.42 7.55
CA LEU A 46 10.35 12.78 8.09
C LEU A 46 9.16 13.16 8.97
N MET A 47 7.94 12.76 8.58
CA MET A 47 6.76 12.95 9.43
C MET A 47 6.85 12.10 10.69
N MET A 48 7.35 10.86 10.59
CA MET A 48 7.51 9.96 11.74
C MET A 48 8.49 10.53 12.77
N GLN A 49 9.61 11.13 12.35
CA GLN A 49 10.51 11.83 13.27
C GLN A 49 9.79 12.94 14.05
N LEU A 50 8.94 13.75 13.37
CA LEU A 50 8.15 14.78 14.04
C LEU A 50 7.13 14.18 15.03
N VAL A 51 6.53 13.04 14.69
CA VAL A 51 5.60 12.31 15.55
C VAL A 51 6.33 11.75 16.77
N GLU A 52 7.49 11.13 16.61
CA GLU A 52 8.31 10.59 17.70
C GLU A 52 8.75 11.70 18.68
N GLU A 53 9.19 12.86 18.16
CA GLU A 53 9.47 14.04 18.98
C GLU A 53 8.23 14.46 19.80
N LYS A 54 7.06 14.50 19.18
CA LYS A 54 5.81 14.89 19.85
C LYS A 54 5.36 13.87 20.90
N LEU A 55 5.50 12.57 20.63
CA LEU A 55 5.21 11.50 21.58
C LEU A 55 6.13 11.60 22.82
N ASN A 56 7.41 11.87 22.63
CA ASN A 56 8.37 12.08 23.73
C ASN A 56 8.03 13.30 24.60
N GLN A 57 7.32 14.30 24.03
CA GLN A 57 6.80 15.46 24.75
C GLN A 57 5.44 15.19 25.42
N GLY A 58 4.91 13.97 25.30
CA GLY A 58 3.61 13.56 25.87
C GLY A 58 2.40 13.92 25.03
N GLY A 59 2.56 14.14 23.71
CA GLY A 59 1.46 14.26 22.74
C GLY A 59 0.80 12.92 22.41
N PHE A 60 -0.33 12.95 21.72
CA PHE A 60 -1.09 11.77 21.24
C PHE A 60 -1.41 10.73 22.33
N ARG A 61 -1.66 11.16 23.58
CA ARG A 61 -1.79 10.27 24.77
C ARG A 61 -2.83 9.17 24.61
N ASP A 62 -3.93 9.45 23.89
CA ASP A 62 -5.07 8.55 23.73
C ASP A 62 -5.14 7.89 22.36
N VAL A 63 -4.09 8.04 21.54
CA VAL A 63 -3.96 7.37 20.25
C VAL A 63 -3.25 6.05 20.45
N ARG A 64 -3.90 4.95 20.04
CA ARG A 64 -3.35 3.59 20.18
C ARG A 64 -2.43 3.19 19.03
N SER A 65 -2.41 3.98 17.98
CA SER A 65 -1.57 3.76 16.80
C SER A 65 -0.09 3.97 17.11
N THR A 66 0.77 3.23 16.44
CA THR A 66 2.24 3.42 16.50
C THR A 66 2.66 4.75 15.86
N SER A 67 3.87 5.23 16.14
CA SER A 67 4.41 6.45 15.51
C SER A 67 4.36 6.40 13.99
N ASP A 68 4.70 5.25 13.41
CA ASP A 68 4.62 4.94 12.00
C ASP A 68 3.18 5.10 11.46
N ALA A 69 2.20 4.47 12.12
CA ALA A 69 0.80 4.55 11.71
C ALA A 69 0.21 5.97 11.89
N ILE A 70 0.65 6.73 12.88
CA ILE A 70 0.28 8.14 13.04
C ILE A 70 0.85 8.95 11.87
N ALA A 71 2.14 8.80 11.56
CA ALA A 71 2.80 9.52 10.48
C ALA A 71 2.12 9.30 9.13
N ILE A 72 1.79 8.04 8.79
CA ILE A 72 1.02 7.69 7.59
C ILE A 72 -0.30 8.46 7.56
N GLN A 73 -1.05 8.50 8.66
CA GLN A 73 -2.34 9.18 8.71
C GLN A 73 -2.21 10.70 8.51
N LEU A 74 -1.14 11.32 9.03
CA LEU A 74 -0.90 12.74 8.84
C LEU A 74 -0.52 13.07 7.39
N ILE A 75 0.30 12.25 6.76
CA ILE A 75 0.63 12.38 5.32
C ILE A 75 -0.61 12.15 4.46
N ASP A 76 -1.43 11.14 4.77
CA ASP A 76 -2.71 10.90 4.09
C ASP A 76 -3.64 12.12 4.16
N ASN A 77 -3.71 12.78 5.32
CA ASN A 77 -4.51 14.00 5.48
C ASN A 77 -4.04 15.13 4.56
N LEU A 78 -2.72 15.33 4.46
CA LEU A 78 -2.14 16.32 3.54
C LEU A 78 -2.45 15.96 2.08
N ASN A 79 -2.29 14.71 1.71
CA ASN A 79 -2.54 14.22 0.36
C ASN A 79 -4.02 14.37 -0.02
N LEU A 80 -4.94 13.92 0.84
CA LEU A 80 -6.38 14.02 0.62
C LEU A 80 -6.86 15.47 0.47
N ALA A 81 -6.33 16.37 1.30
CA ALA A 81 -6.63 17.79 1.20
C ALA A 81 -6.15 18.37 -0.14
N ALA A 82 -4.92 18.05 -0.56
CA ALA A 82 -4.33 18.54 -1.80
C ALA A 82 -5.08 18.05 -3.04
N VAL A 83 -5.37 16.74 -3.13
CA VAL A 83 -6.10 16.17 -4.28
C VAL A 83 -7.56 16.62 -4.34
N SER A 84 -8.13 17.03 -3.22
CA SER A 84 -9.48 17.62 -3.15
C SER A 84 -9.48 19.13 -3.38
N LYS A 85 -8.32 19.75 -3.53
CA LYS A 85 -8.11 21.21 -3.66
C LYS A 85 -8.65 21.96 -2.42
N ILE A 86 -8.45 21.39 -1.23
CA ILE A 86 -8.80 21.97 0.06
C ILE A 86 -7.55 22.64 0.63
N PRO A 87 -7.56 23.96 0.87
CA PRO A 87 -6.42 24.65 1.48
C PRO A 87 -6.05 24.04 2.84
N LEU A 88 -4.78 24.01 3.20
CA LEU A 88 -4.27 23.41 4.44
C LEU A 88 -5.02 23.93 5.69
N GLU A 89 -5.29 25.24 5.76
CA GLU A 89 -6.01 25.85 6.90
C GLU A 89 -7.45 25.33 7.02
N GLU A 90 -8.13 25.14 5.91
CA GLU A 90 -9.48 24.55 5.86
C GLU A 90 -9.43 23.07 6.28
N ALA A 91 -8.46 22.30 5.76
CA ALA A 91 -8.27 20.91 6.16
C ALA A 91 -8.02 20.78 7.66
N CYS A 92 -7.15 21.64 8.21
CA CYS A 92 -6.89 21.71 9.64
C CYS A 92 -8.13 22.04 10.46
N LEU A 93 -8.97 22.96 9.98
CA LEU A 93 -10.23 23.29 10.64
C LEU A 93 -11.19 22.11 10.65
N ARG A 94 -11.36 21.43 9.51
CA ARG A 94 -12.23 20.24 9.39
C ARG A 94 -11.79 19.12 10.33
N LEU A 95 -10.49 18.84 10.42
CA LEU A 95 -9.94 17.82 11.32
C LEU A 95 -10.15 18.19 12.80
N ARG A 96 -9.99 19.45 13.18
CA ARG A 96 -10.29 19.91 14.56
C ARG A 96 -11.76 19.74 14.91
N LEU A 97 -12.67 20.06 13.99
CA LEU A 97 -14.11 19.85 14.18
C LEU A 97 -14.44 18.36 14.32
N LEU A 98 -13.80 17.49 13.53
CA LEU A 98 -13.93 16.04 13.66
C LEU A 98 -13.46 15.55 15.03
N GLY A 99 -12.33 16.05 15.53
CA GLY A 99 -11.79 15.72 16.86
C GLY A 99 -12.74 16.16 17.98
N ALA A 100 -13.34 17.33 17.87
CA ALA A 100 -14.25 17.87 18.88
C ALA A 100 -15.51 17.03 19.09
N VAL A 101 -16.01 16.35 18.06
CA VAL A 101 -17.15 15.41 18.16
C VAL A 101 -16.79 14.19 19.03
N GLY A 102 -15.52 13.78 19.07
CA GLY A 102 -15.05 12.60 19.79
C GLY A 102 -14.68 12.84 21.27
N GLY A 103 -14.89 14.04 21.81
CA GLY A 103 -14.52 14.39 23.18
C GLY A 103 -13.17 15.09 23.32
N ALA A 104 -12.81 15.48 24.56
CA ALA A 104 -11.63 16.31 24.83
C ALA A 104 -10.31 15.63 24.43
N GLU A 105 -10.15 14.36 24.74
CA GLU A 105 -8.95 13.56 24.44
C GLU A 105 -8.68 13.46 22.95
N LYS A 106 -9.74 13.15 22.18
CA LYS A 106 -9.66 13.10 20.71
C LYS A 106 -9.37 14.48 20.12
N ALA A 107 -9.94 15.54 20.70
CA ALA A 107 -9.67 16.92 20.27
C ALA A 107 -8.19 17.31 20.46
N ASP A 108 -7.53 16.84 21.52
CA ASP A 108 -6.11 17.07 21.78
C ASP A 108 -5.25 16.35 20.74
N ALA A 109 -5.55 15.08 20.45
CA ALA A 109 -4.85 14.32 19.42
C ALA A 109 -4.94 14.97 18.02
N PHE A 110 -6.11 15.48 17.64
CA PHE A 110 -6.26 16.24 16.39
C PHE A 110 -5.56 17.61 16.41
N ARG A 111 -5.39 18.23 17.59
CA ARG A 111 -4.60 19.46 17.73
C ARG A 111 -3.12 19.19 17.45
N ASP A 112 -2.58 18.10 18.04
CA ASP A 112 -1.21 17.65 17.80
C ASP A 112 -0.99 17.30 16.33
N ALA A 113 -1.92 16.56 15.72
CA ALA A 113 -1.88 16.23 14.28
C ALA A 113 -1.79 17.47 13.40
N VAL A 114 -2.64 18.48 13.64
CA VAL A 114 -2.66 19.75 12.90
C VAL A 114 -1.37 20.53 13.08
N GLU A 115 -0.81 20.55 14.28
CA GLU A 115 0.49 21.20 14.56
C GLU A 115 1.60 20.58 13.71
N LEU A 116 1.70 19.24 13.72
CA LEU A 116 2.73 18.54 12.98
C LEU A 116 2.56 18.66 11.46
N MET A 117 1.34 18.58 10.94
CA MET A 117 1.05 18.80 9.52
C MET A 117 1.54 20.19 9.06
N LYS A 118 1.27 21.25 9.84
CA LYS A 118 1.74 22.61 9.55
C LYS A 118 3.26 22.74 9.62
N ARG A 119 3.89 22.13 10.64
CA ARG A 119 5.34 22.11 10.82
C ARG A 119 6.03 21.40 9.64
N PHE A 120 5.54 20.21 9.26
CA PHE A 120 6.04 19.46 8.11
C PHE A 120 5.94 20.28 6.82
N ARG A 121 4.78 20.85 6.52
CA ARG A 121 4.57 21.70 5.34
C ARG A 121 5.51 22.91 5.30
N LYS A 122 5.71 23.58 6.44
CA LYS A 122 6.64 24.70 6.55
C LYS A 122 8.08 24.27 6.25
N ASN A 123 8.53 23.15 6.80
CA ASN A 123 9.86 22.62 6.56
C ASN A 123 10.07 22.27 5.09
N CYS A 124 9.11 21.59 4.46
CA CYS A 124 9.13 21.25 3.03
C CYS A 124 9.27 22.50 2.15
N LEU A 125 8.51 23.57 2.43
CA LEU A 125 8.61 24.83 1.69
C LEU A 125 9.95 25.52 1.88
N GLN A 126 10.51 25.50 3.09
CA GLN A 126 11.80 26.13 3.40
C GLN A 126 12.97 25.41 2.75
N SER A 127 12.96 24.10 2.72
CA SER A 127 14.01 23.25 2.13
C SER A 127 13.86 23.04 0.61
N ARG A 128 12.71 23.41 0.01
CA ARG A 128 12.36 23.03 -1.37
C ARG A 128 12.31 21.51 -1.59
N SER A 129 12.04 20.76 -0.54
CA SER A 129 11.74 19.33 -0.59
C SER A 129 10.24 19.17 -0.80
N ILE A 130 9.84 18.75 -2.00
CA ILE A 130 8.44 18.75 -2.43
C ILE A 130 7.85 17.37 -2.21
N ASP A 131 7.01 17.23 -1.18
CA ASP A 131 6.21 16.03 -0.98
C ASP A 131 5.04 15.97 -1.97
N TYR A 132 4.37 14.82 -2.02
CA TYR A 132 3.26 14.59 -2.93
C TYR A 132 2.13 15.63 -2.81
N SER A 133 1.75 15.98 -1.60
CA SER A 133 0.67 16.94 -1.34
C SER A 133 1.06 18.35 -1.78
N LEU A 134 2.29 18.77 -1.50
CA LEU A 134 2.81 20.09 -1.91
C LEU A 134 2.98 20.17 -3.43
N MET A 135 3.39 19.07 -4.08
CA MET A 135 3.46 18.98 -5.54
C MET A 135 2.10 19.27 -6.18
N VAL A 136 1.05 18.65 -5.70
CA VAL A 136 -0.32 18.86 -6.18
C VAL A 136 -0.82 20.28 -5.91
N GLU A 137 -0.54 20.83 -4.73
CA GLU A 137 -0.89 22.20 -4.37
C GLU A 137 -0.19 23.23 -5.26
N LEU A 138 1.11 23.11 -5.47
CA LEU A 138 1.89 24.06 -6.29
C LEU A 138 1.44 24.02 -7.74
N TYR A 139 1.21 22.82 -8.29
CA TYR A 139 0.71 22.69 -9.65
C TYR A 139 -0.65 23.39 -9.82
N ASN A 140 -1.62 23.02 -8.99
CA ASN A 140 -2.98 23.54 -9.12
C ASN A 140 -3.13 25.00 -8.70
N GLY A 141 -2.36 25.44 -7.71
CA GLY A 141 -2.42 26.81 -7.20
C GLY A 141 -1.60 27.82 -8.02
N ILE A 142 -0.58 27.37 -8.71
CA ILE A 142 0.35 28.26 -9.43
C ILE A 142 0.29 28.04 -10.94
N LEU A 143 0.66 26.84 -11.43
CA LEU A 143 0.75 26.61 -12.88
C LEU A 143 -0.64 26.52 -13.52
N PHE A 144 -1.50 25.66 -13.01
CA PHE A 144 -2.84 25.45 -13.55
C PHE A 144 -3.76 26.69 -13.40
N SER A 145 -3.33 27.71 -12.66
CA SER A 145 -3.99 29.00 -12.53
C SER A 145 -3.36 30.12 -13.38
N ASP A 146 -2.27 29.85 -14.12
CA ASP A 146 -1.58 30.83 -14.98
C ASP A 146 -1.99 30.63 -16.44
N GLU A 147 -2.57 31.68 -17.05
CA GLU A 147 -3.09 31.61 -18.41
C GLU A 147 -1.99 31.36 -19.47
N ARG A 148 -0.76 31.82 -19.25
CA ARG A 148 0.37 31.60 -20.17
C ARG A 148 0.79 30.14 -20.16
N TYR A 149 0.79 29.51 -18.98
CA TYR A 149 1.03 28.08 -18.84
C TYR A 149 -0.08 27.26 -19.53
N LEU A 150 -1.35 27.59 -19.28
CA LEU A 150 -2.48 26.90 -19.89
C LEU A 150 -2.47 27.01 -21.42
N ALA A 151 -2.16 28.19 -21.97
CA ALA A 151 -2.02 28.36 -23.42
C ALA A 151 -0.94 27.42 -23.97
N ARG A 152 0.22 27.35 -23.31
CA ARG A 152 1.32 26.46 -23.72
C ARG A 152 0.98 24.98 -23.60
N LEU A 153 0.24 24.62 -22.56
CA LEU A 153 -0.24 23.26 -22.35
C LEU A 153 -1.12 22.81 -23.53
N HIS A 154 -2.09 23.63 -23.93
CA HIS A 154 -2.99 23.32 -25.05
C HIS A 154 -2.31 23.36 -26.43
N ASP A 155 -1.27 24.16 -26.59
CA ASP A 155 -0.43 24.12 -27.79
C ASP A 155 0.38 22.83 -27.90
N SER A 156 0.75 22.25 -26.76
CA SER A 156 1.56 21.03 -26.70
C SER A 156 0.71 19.75 -26.79
N TYR A 157 -0.49 19.76 -26.24
CA TYR A 157 -1.38 18.58 -26.14
C TYR A 157 -2.73 18.87 -26.79
N HIS A 158 -2.95 18.30 -27.97
CA HIS A 158 -4.19 18.50 -28.75
C HIS A 158 -5.25 17.44 -28.46
N TYR A 159 -4.85 16.28 -27.98
CA TYR A 159 -5.71 15.12 -27.69
C TYR A 159 -5.43 14.59 -26.29
N LEU A 160 -6.49 14.17 -25.60
CA LEU A 160 -6.40 13.55 -24.29
C LEU A 160 -7.12 12.20 -24.30
N ILE A 161 -6.49 11.15 -23.79
CA ILE A 161 -7.09 9.85 -23.54
C ILE A 161 -6.89 9.55 -22.06
N VAL A 162 -7.97 9.25 -21.35
CA VAL A 162 -7.93 8.91 -19.92
C VAL A 162 -8.71 7.63 -19.68
N ASP A 163 -8.06 6.67 -19.05
CA ASP A 163 -8.68 5.44 -18.60
C ASP A 163 -9.11 5.56 -17.13
N ASP A 164 -10.10 4.75 -16.71
CA ASP A 164 -10.57 4.67 -15.31
C ASP A 164 -10.85 6.04 -14.68
N ILE A 165 -11.62 6.92 -15.37
CA ILE A 165 -11.90 8.26 -14.84
C ILE A 165 -12.68 8.24 -13.53
N ASP A 166 -13.37 7.17 -13.19
CA ASP A 166 -14.05 6.92 -11.92
C ASP A 166 -13.07 6.78 -10.74
N GLU A 167 -11.83 6.35 -10.99
CA GLU A 167 -10.77 6.28 -9.98
C GLU A 167 -9.96 7.58 -9.87
N THR A 168 -10.30 8.62 -10.66
CA THR A 168 -9.56 9.87 -10.65
C THR A 168 -9.88 10.76 -9.45
N VAL A 169 -8.86 11.49 -8.99
CA VAL A 169 -8.99 12.48 -7.92
C VAL A 169 -9.57 13.80 -8.45
N PRO A 170 -10.20 14.63 -7.60
CA PRO A 170 -10.86 15.87 -8.03
C PRO A 170 -9.98 16.83 -8.85
N VAL A 171 -8.70 16.97 -8.50
CA VAL A 171 -7.79 17.87 -9.26
C VAL A 171 -7.44 17.33 -10.66
N ALA A 172 -7.42 16.02 -10.84
CA ALA A 172 -7.28 15.41 -12.17
C ALA A 172 -8.56 15.61 -13.00
N GLN A 173 -9.72 15.56 -12.37
CA GLN A 173 -11.00 15.87 -13.03
C GLN A 173 -11.07 17.33 -13.48
N ASP A 174 -10.55 18.28 -12.67
CA ASP A 174 -10.46 19.69 -13.06
C ASP A 174 -9.61 19.84 -14.35
N LEU A 175 -8.51 19.10 -14.47
CA LEU A 175 -7.67 19.07 -15.68
C LEU A 175 -8.43 18.49 -16.89
N ILE A 176 -9.14 17.37 -16.71
CA ILE A 176 -9.96 16.75 -17.76
C ILE A 176 -11.03 17.72 -18.25
N VAL A 177 -11.72 18.42 -17.36
CA VAL A 177 -12.73 19.44 -17.70
C VAL A 177 -12.14 20.59 -18.50
N ASP A 178 -10.90 21.02 -18.19
CA ASP A 178 -10.23 22.06 -18.98
C ASP A 178 -9.90 21.57 -20.39
N PHE A 179 -9.42 20.34 -20.54
CA PHE A 179 -9.18 19.72 -21.86
C PHE A 179 -10.46 19.51 -22.66
N LEU A 180 -11.55 19.11 -22.04
CA LEU A 180 -12.86 18.97 -22.73
C LEU A 180 -13.33 20.27 -23.39
N LYS A 181 -12.91 21.42 -22.86
CA LYS A 181 -13.29 22.75 -23.41
C LYS A 181 -12.37 23.22 -24.54
N LYS A 182 -11.13 22.72 -24.62
CA LYS A 182 -10.08 23.34 -25.46
C LYS A 182 -9.37 22.37 -26.39
N ALA A 183 -9.35 21.05 -26.08
CA ALA A 183 -8.66 20.06 -26.90
C ALA A 183 -9.42 19.76 -28.20
N LYS A 184 -8.70 19.28 -29.23
CA LYS A 184 -9.29 18.83 -30.49
C LYS A 184 -10.10 17.53 -30.34
N GLY A 185 -9.75 16.69 -29.37
CA GLY A 185 -10.46 15.47 -29.06
C GLY A 185 -10.07 14.93 -27.69
N VAL A 186 -11.07 14.41 -26.97
CA VAL A 186 -10.91 13.78 -25.66
C VAL A 186 -11.65 12.45 -25.69
N PHE A 187 -10.97 11.39 -25.27
CA PHE A 187 -11.56 10.06 -25.11
C PHE A 187 -11.40 9.62 -23.66
N LEU A 188 -12.51 9.21 -23.02
CA LEU A 188 -12.57 8.87 -21.61
C LEU A 188 -13.21 7.51 -21.42
N ALA A 189 -12.58 6.62 -20.67
CA ALA A 189 -13.19 5.37 -20.23
C ALA A 189 -13.72 5.53 -18.80
N TYR A 190 -14.95 5.12 -18.56
CA TYR A 190 -15.67 5.29 -17.31
C TYR A 190 -16.40 4.02 -16.89
N ASN A 191 -16.18 3.60 -15.66
CA ASN A 191 -16.98 2.56 -15.02
C ASN A 191 -18.00 3.22 -14.05
N PRO A 192 -19.31 3.17 -14.32
CA PRO A 192 -20.33 3.80 -13.46
C PRO A 192 -20.38 3.27 -12.03
N ARG A 193 -19.71 2.16 -11.77
CA ARG A 193 -19.68 1.49 -10.47
C ARG A 193 -18.26 1.37 -9.89
N GLY A 194 -17.29 2.09 -10.46
CA GLY A 194 -15.93 2.22 -9.99
C GLY A 194 -15.79 3.19 -8.80
N GLY A 195 -14.63 3.77 -8.61
CA GLY A 195 -14.32 4.62 -7.47
C GLY A 195 -13.99 3.83 -6.20
N HIS A 196 -13.30 2.71 -6.37
CA HIS A 196 -12.86 1.84 -5.28
C HIS A 196 -11.74 2.46 -4.44
N THR A 197 -10.99 3.41 -5.01
CA THR A 197 -9.87 4.11 -4.36
C THR A 197 -10.28 5.42 -3.68
N ASP A 198 -11.52 5.52 -3.19
CA ASP A 198 -12.04 6.71 -2.52
C ASP A 198 -11.23 7.09 -1.25
N PHE A 199 -10.53 6.13 -0.63
CA PHE A 199 -9.60 6.36 0.47
C PHE A 199 -8.30 7.07 0.03
N PHE A 200 -7.96 7.07 -1.25
CA PHE A 200 -6.92 7.89 -1.89
C PHE A 200 -7.47 9.14 -2.56
N GLY A 201 -8.78 9.38 -2.47
CA GLY A 201 -9.42 10.56 -3.00
C GLY A 201 -10.16 10.40 -4.32
N ALA A 202 -10.38 9.18 -4.83
CA ALA A 202 -11.23 8.97 -6.00
C ALA A 202 -12.62 9.58 -5.80
N TYR A 203 -13.13 10.25 -6.85
CA TYR A 203 -14.36 11.03 -6.75
C TYR A 203 -15.29 10.77 -7.94
N PRO A 204 -15.91 9.56 -8.01
CA PRO A 204 -16.81 9.20 -9.12
C PRO A 204 -18.00 10.15 -9.26
N GLU A 205 -18.53 10.70 -8.16
CA GLU A 205 -19.63 11.67 -8.22
C GLU A 205 -19.25 12.95 -8.97
N GLY A 206 -17.97 13.34 -8.92
CA GLY A 206 -17.46 14.47 -9.71
C GLY A 206 -17.43 14.19 -11.20
N VAL A 207 -17.17 12.94 -11.58
CA VAL A 207 -17.27 12.52 -12.98
C VAL A 207 -18.70 12.63 -13.48
N GLU A 208 -19.67 12.10 -12.73
CA GLU A 208 -21.10 12.15 -13.06
C GLU A 208 -21.63 13.59 -13.15
N GLN A 209 -21.20 14.45 -12.24
CA GLN A 209 -21.70 15.82 -12.15
C GLN A 209 -21.03 16.79 -13.13
N ASN A 210 -19.73 16.64 -13.40
CA ASN A 210 -18.94 17.66 -14.09
C ASN A 210 -18.35 17.22 -15.43
N ILE A 211 -18.18 15.92 -15.67
CA ILE A 211 -17.53 15.39 -16.88
C ILE A 211 -18.56 14.80 -17.84
N LEU A 212 -19.36 13.83 -17.38
CA LEU A 212 -20.33 13.14 -18.25
C LEU A 212 -21.31 14.09 -18.97
N PRO A 213 -21.81 15.19 -18.34
CA PRO A 213 -22.68 16.13 -19.05
C PRO A 213 -22.00 16.86 -20.23
N LEU A 214 -20.66 16.84 -20.30
CA LEU A 214 -19.88 17.45 -21.38
C LEU A 214 -19.49 16.44 -22.49
N CYS A 215 -19.86 15.18 -22.35
CA CYS A 215 -19.40 14.08 -23.20
C CYS A 215 -20.56 13.46 -23.98
N MET A 216 -20.26 12.92 -25.17
CA MET A 216 -21.12 11.91 -25.79
C MET A 216 -20.83 10.56 -25.14
N VAL A 217 -21.82 9.96 -24.47
CA VAL A 217 -21.67 8.68 -23.78
C VAL A 217 -22.07 7.55 -24.72
N GLN A 218 -21.18 6.57 -24.89
CA GLN A 218 -21.44 5.32 -25.54
C GLN A 218 -21.32 4.18 -24.53
N GLU A 219 -22.42 3.51 -24.23
CA GLU A 219 -22.40 2.39 -23.30
C GLU A 219 -21.82 1.14 -23.96
N GLN A 220 -20.93 0.46 -23.28
CA GLN A 220 -20.47 -0.89 -23.60
C GLN A 220 -20.99 -1.86 -22.55
N LYS A 221 -21.60 -2.94 -23.01
CA LYS A 221 -22.10 -3.98 -22.12
C LYS A 221 -20.97 -4.91 -21.68
N ASN A 222 -20.98 -5.29 -20.42
CA ASN A 222 -20.12 -6.35 -19.91
C ASN A 222 -20.84 -7.69 -20.01
N GLU A 223 -20.54 -8.45 -21.08
CA GLU A 223 -21.18 -9.74 -21.36
C GLU A 223 -21.02 -10.78 -20.21
N ASN A 224 -19.99 -10.63 -19.39
CA ASN A 224 -19.74 -11.51 -18.23
C ASN A 224 -20.59 -11.16 -17.00
N PHE A 225 -21.28 -10.03 -16.99
CA PHE A 225 -22.02 -9.52 -15.83
C PHE A 225 -23.53 -9.31 -16.14
N GLU A 226 -24.04 -9.89 -17.21
CA GLU A 226 -25.48 -9.83 -17.55
C GLU A 226 -26.28 -10.99 -16.91
N GLY A 227 -27.58 -10.83 -16.77
CA GLY A 227 -28.48 -11.88 -16.32
C GLY A 227 -28.43 -12.16 -14.82
N ASP A 228 -28.25 -13.41 -14.45
CA ASP A 228 -28.35 -13.88 -13.06
C ASP A 228 -27.29 -13.24 -12.14
N MET A 229 -26.08 -12.92 -12.66
CA MET A 229 -25.02 -12.30 -11.88
C MET A 229 -25.39 -10.87 -11.48
N GLU A 230 -25.97 -10.09 -12.37
CA GLU A 230 -26.42 -8.74 -12.06
C GLU A 230 -27.58 -8.73 -11.06
N VAL A 231 -28.52 -9.67 -11.21
CA VAL A 231 -29.64 -9.85 -10.27
C VAL A 231 -29.14 -10.23 -8.89
N PHE A 232 -28.18 -11.14 -8.81
CA PHE A 232 -27.56 -11.57 -7.55
C PHE A 232 -26.81 -10.43 -6.86
N ALA A 233 -25.98 -9.69 -7.60
CA ALA A 233 -25.28 -8.52 -7.09
C ALA A 233 -26.24 -7.44 -6.55
N SER A 234 -27.32 -7.17 -7.29
CA SER A 234 -28.35 -6.21 -6.89
C SER A 234 -29.10 -6.65 -5.64
N SER A 235 -29.32 -7.95 -5.47
CA SER A 235 -29.93 -8.53 -4.27
C SER A 235 -29.05 -8.34 -3.05
N LEU A 236 -27.74 -8.68 -3.16
CA LEU A 236 -26.75 -8.48 -2.08
C LEU A 236 -26.64 -7.00 -1.67
N GLU A 237 -26.54 -6.11 -2.66
CA GLU A 237 -26.50 -4.66 -2.40
C GLU A 237 -27.79 -4.16 -1.73
N GLY A 238 -28.94 -4.67 -2.15
CA GLY A 238 -30.23 -4.33 -1.56
C GLY A 238 -30.30 -4.70 -0.08
N ILE A 239 -29.88 -5.91 0.28
CA ILE A 239 -29.85 -6.38 1.67
C ILE A 239 -28.88 -5.55 2.50
N LEU A 240 -27.66 -5.29 1.99
CA LEU A 240 -26.68 -4.43 2.65
C LEU A 240 -27.24 -3.05 3.00
N ARG A 241 -28.05 -2.47 2.10
CA ARG A 241 -28.71 -1.16 2.30
C ARG A 241 -30.00 -1.24 3.11
N GLY A 242 -30.33 -2.38 3.72
CA GLY A 242 -31.54 -2.59 4.52
C GLY A 242 -32.82 -2.66 3.70
N LYS A 243 -32.74 -2.87 2.38
CA LYS A 243 -33.91 -3.04 1.50
C LYS A 243 -34.38 -4.49 1.49
N THR A 244 -35.67 -4.70 1.34
CA THR A 244 -36.22 -6.02 1.03
C THR A 244 -35.86 -6.38 -0.41
N ALA A 245 -34.83 -7.18 -0.59
CA ALA A 245 -34.44 -7.66 -1.92
C ALA A 245 -35.27 -8.88 -2.31
N ASP A 246 -35.70 -8.91 -3.57
CA ASP A 246 -36.30 -10.08 -4.19
C ASP A 246 -35.17 -11.05 -4.59
N VAL A 247 -34.99 -12.13 -3.83
CA VAL A 247 -33.87 -13.07 -4.02
C VAL A 247 -34.22 -13.97 -5.21
N LYS A 248 -33.91 -13.53 -6.42
CA LYS A 248 -34.22 -14.28 -7.64
C LYS A 248 -33.15 -15.23 -8.12
N SER A 249 -31.94 -15.17 -7.61
CA SER A 249 -30.83 -15.96 -8.17
C SER A 249 -29.86 -16.47 -7.08
N MET A 250 -30.30 -17.51 -6.35
CA MET A 250 -29.41 -18.26 -5.43
C MET A 250 -28.48 -19.23 -6.17
N ALA A 251 -28.70 -19.46 -7.47
CA ALA A 251 -27.94 -20.44 -8.28
C ALA A 251 -26.43 -20.13 -8.35
N LEU A 252 -26.05 -18.88 -8.15
CA LEU A 252 -24.63 -18.44 -8.16
C LEU A 252 -23.91 -18.67 -6.84
N LEU A 253 -24.63 -18.91 -5.74
CA LEU A 253 -24.04 -19.37 -4.50
C LEU A 253 -23.80 -20.89 -4.62
N SER A 254 -22.60 -21.24 -5.09
CA SER A 254 -22.20 -22.63 -5.38
C SER A 254 -22.00 -23.47 -4.12
N GLY A 255 -21.79 -22.85 -2.98
CA GLY A 255 -21.69 -23.53 -1.70
C GLY A 255 -21.34 -22.64 -0.52
N GLN A 256 -21.60 -23.19 0.66
CA GLN A 256 -21.25 -22.57 1.92
C GLN A 256 -20.38 -23.54 2.74
N ILE A 257 -19.39 -22.98 3.41
CA ILE A 257 -18.49 -23.67 4.34
C ILE A 257 -18.63 -22.98 5.68
N VAL A 258 -19.09 -23.71 6.69
CA VAL A 258 -19.24 -23.21 8.06
C VAL A 258 -18.58 -24.19 9.00
N GLU A 259 -17.60 -23.72 9.75
CA GLU A 259 -16.81 -24.52 10.69
C GLU A 259 -16.60 -23.77 12.00
N ASP A 260 -16.30 -24.47 13.07
CA ASP A 260 -16.01 -23.84 14.35
C ASP A 260 -14.67 -23.11 14.34
N LEU A 261 -13.65 -23.75 13.73
CA LEU A 261 -12.27 -23.28 13.71
C LEU A 261 -11.83 -22.87 12.31
N ARG A 262 -11.03 -21.82 12.22
CA ARG A 262 -10.48 -21.32 10.95
C ARG A 262 -9.67 -22.37 10.20
N GLY A 263 -8.90 -23.20 10.92
CA GLY A 263 -8.13 -24.29 10.30
C GLY A 263 -9.01 -25.32 9.60
N ALA A 264 -10.16 -25.69 10.21
CA ALA A 264 -11.13 -26.60 9.60
C ALA A 264 -11.82 -25.96 8.38
N MET A 265 -12.15 -24.68 8.45
CA MET A 265 -12.68 -23.91 7.32
C MET A 265 -11.70 -23.91 6.14
N LEU A 266 -10.42 -23.63 6.36
CA LEU A 266 -9.40 -23.64 5.29
C LEU A 266 -9.18 -25.04 4.70
N GLU A 267 -9.29 -26.10 5.52
CA GLU A 267 -9.25 -27.48 5.06
C GLU A 267 -10.41 -27.79 4.10
N GLU A 268 -11.64 -27.41 4.47
CA GLU A 268 -12.79 -27.63 3.59
C GLU A 268 -12.74 -26.74 2.34
N VAL A 269 -12.20 -25.51 2.42
CA VAL A 269 -11.92 -24.68 1.24
C VAL A 269 -10.96 -25.42 0.29
N ALA A 270 -9.86 -25.97 0.81
CA ALA A 270 -8.91 -26.73 -0.01
C ALA A 270 -9.57 -27.99 -0.63
N ASN A 271 -10.43 -28.71 0.11
CA ASN A 271 -11.18 -29.85 -0.39
C ASN A 271 -12.13 -29.47 -1.53
N ARG A 272 -12.84 -28.33 -1.42
CA ARG A 272 -13.73 -27.85 -2.46
C ARG A 272 -12.99 -27.42 -3.71
N ILE A 273 -11.86 -26.73 -3.56
CA ILE A 273 -10.97 -26.36 -4.65
C ILE A 273 -10.49 -27.61 -5.38
N ASN A 274 -10.03 -28.65 -4.64
CA ASN A 274 -9.59 -29.90 -5.24
C ASN A 274 -10.70 -30.58 -6.06
N LYS A 275 -11.94 -30.64 -5.55
CA LYS A 275 -13.08 -31.17 -6.29
C LYS A 275 -13.37 -30.41 -7.60
N LEU A 276 -13.22 -29.07 -7.59
CA LEU A 276 -13.36 -28.26 -8.80
C LEU A 276 -12.26 -28.55 -9.81
N VAL A 277 -11.02 -28.71 -9.36
CA VAL A 277 -9.88 -29.05 -10.23
C VAL A 277 -10.05 -30.46 -10.80
N GLU A 278 -10.46 -31.44 -10.01
CA GLU A 278 -10.77 -32.81 -10.45
C GLU A 278 -11.94 -32.84 -11.47
N SER A 279 -12.89 -31.91 -11.37
CA SER A 279 -13.98 -31.77 -12.34
C SER A 279 -13.59 -31.02 -13.62
N GLY A 280 -12.33 -30.61 -13.75
CA GLY A 280 -11.77 -29.99 -14.95
C GLY A 280 -11.65 -28.46 -14.94
N THR A 281 -11.92 -27.80 -13.79
CA THR A 281 -11.66 -26.36 -13.63
C THR A 281 -10.15 -26.13 -13.48
N LYS A 282 -9.58 -25.21 -14.26
CA LYS A 282 -8.15 -24.88 -14.14
C LYS A 282 -7.87 -24.15 -12.85
N PRO A 283 -6.75 -24.40 -12.15
CA PRO A 283 -6.40 -23.70 -10.91
C PRO A 283 -6.45 -22.16 -11.03
N GLY A 284 -5.92 -21.58 -12.10
CA GLY A 284 -5.94 -20.14 -12.35
C GLY A 284 -7.32 -19.53 -12.66
N GLU A 285 -8.36 -20.34 -12.80
CA GLU A 285 -9.77 -19.90 -12.89
C GLU A 285 -10.47 -19.95 -11.50
N ILE A 286 -9.69 -20.10 -10.41
CA ILE A 286 -10.16 -20.12 -9.03
C ILE A 286 -9.43 -19.05 -8.23
N ALA A 287 -10.18 -18.19 -7.54
CA ALA A 287 -9.62 -17.18 -6.64
C ALA A 287 -10.14 -17.36 -5.21
N VAL A 288 -9.23 -17.33 -4.25
CA VAL A 288 -9.54 -17.22 -2.82
C VAL A 288 -9.37 -15.76 -2.41
N ILE A 289 -10.44 -15.16 -1.93
CA ILE A 289 -10.53 -13.75 -1.62
C ILE A 289 -10.76 -13.59 -0.12
N SER A 290 -9.82 -12.93 0.55
CA SER A 290 -9.87 -12.67 1.98
C SER A 290 -9.90 -11.17 2.26
N PRO A 291 -10.50 -10.71 3.36
CA PRO A 291 -10.41 -9.30 3.76
C PRO A 291 -8.98 -8.87 4.10
N PHE A 292 -8.16 -9.83 4.53
CA PHE A 292 -6.75 -9.64 4.87
C PHE A 292 -5.94 -10.89 4.50
N VAL A 293 -4.84 -10.72 3.79
CA VAL A 293 -3.91 -11.81 3.43
C VAL A 293 -2.60 -11.57 4.14
N ASP A 294 -2.27 -12.49 5.06
CA ASP A 294 -0.99 -12.53 5.77
C ASP A 294 -0.18 -13.80 5.40
N LYS A 295 1.07 -13.84 5.84
CA LYS A 295 1.96 -14.98 5.59
C LYS A 295 1.43 -16.29 6.21
N VAL A 296 0.63 -16.20 7.27
CA VAL A 296 0.04 -17.39 7.94
C VAL A 296 -1.05 -17.99 7.07
N LEU A 297 -1.95 -17.16 6.54
CA LEU A 297 -2.99 -17.62 5.61
C LEU A 297 -2.38 -18.20 4.33
N GLU A 298 -1.41 -17.49 3.75
CA GLU A 298 -0.72 -17.91 2.53
C GLU A 298 -0.02 -19.27 2.73
N PHE A 299 0.71 -19.42 3.83
CA PHE A 299 1.39 -20.67 4.18
C PHE A 299 0.42 -21.82 4.46
N ASP A 300 -0.59 -21.62 5.32
CA ASP A 300 -1.49 -22.71 5.74
C ASP A 300 -2.36 -23.20 4.58
N LEU A 301 -2.95 -22.28 3.81
CA LEU A 301 -3.73 -22.64 2.62
C LEU A 301 -2.83 -23.24 1.52
N GLY A 302 -1.65 -22.66 1.29
CA GLY A 302 -0.68 -23.14 0.32
C GLY A 302 -0.23 -24.56 0.61
N ARG A 303 0.11 -24.89 1.87
CA ARG A 303 0.45 -26.24 2.31
C ARG A 303 -0.68 -27.24 2.04
N ARG A 304 -1.94 -26.90 2.41
CA ARG A 304 -3.11 -27.75 2.21
C ARG A 304 -3.38 -28.03 0.74
N LEU A 305 -3.22 -27.04 -0.13
CA LEU A 305 -3.38 -27.21 -1.57
C LEU A 305 -2.21 -28.01 -2.17
N ALA A 306 -0.97 -27.75 -1.74
CA ALA A 306 0.20 -28.51 -2.18
C ALA A 306 0.11 -29.99 -1.85
N GLU A 307 -0.47 -30.39 -0.68
CA GLU A 307 -0.77 -31.79 -0.33
C GLU A 307 -1.72 -32.46 -1.34
N ARG A 308 -2.44 -31.68 -2.15
CA ARG A 308 -3.35 -32.10 -3.23
C ARG A 308 -2.78 -31.88 -4.64
N GLY A 309 -1.49 -31.49 -4.73
CA GLY A 309 -0.83 -31.21 -6.00
C GLY A 309 -1.27 -29.91 -6.68
N ILE A 310 -1.88 -28.98 -5.91
CA ILE A 310 -2.35 -27.69 -6.41
C ILE A 310 -1.44 -26.60 -5.86
N GLU A 311 -0.92 -25.74 -6.74
CA GLU A 311 -0.12 -24.58 -6.33
C GLU A 311 -1.00 -23.36 -6.03
N LEU A 312 -0.57 -22.56 -5.05
CA LEU A 312 -1.19 -21.30 -4.65
C LEU A 312 -0.26 -20.13 -4.98
N GLU A 313 -0.81 -19.09 -5.57
CA GLU A 313 -0.12 -17.82 -5.81
C GLU A 313 -0.72 -16.72 -4.94
N GLY A 314 0.03 -16.27 -3.94
CA GLY A 314 -0.35 -15.13 -3.10
C GLY A 314 -0.03 -13.81 -3.79
N ILE A 315 -1.07 -13.09 -4.22
CA ILE A 315 -0.92 -11.77 -4.83
C ILE A 315 -1.15 -10.71 -3.76
N SER A 316 -0.07 -10.31 -3.08
CA SER A 316 -0.10 -9.23 -2.09
C SER A 316 0.56 -7.97 -2.63
N ARG A 317 -0.01 -6.79 -2.34
CA ARG A 317 0.60 -5.49 -2.70
C ARG A 317 1.73 -5.06 -1.76
N SER A 318 1.89 -5.69 -0.59
CA SER A 318 2.82 -5.20 0.43
C SER A 318 3.81 -6.28 0.88
N ARG A 319 4.78 -6.59 0.04
CA ARG A 319 6.03 -7.17 0.52
C ARG A 319 6.94 -6.03 0.96
N ARG A 320 7.53 -6.11 2.13
CA ARG A 320 8.57 -5.16 2.56
C ARG A 320 9.84 -5.46 1.79
N LEU A 321 10.61 -4.43 1.43
CA LEU A 321 11.89 -4.64 0.76
C LEU A 321 12.83 -5.52 1.60
N LEU A 322 12.80 -5.38 2.91
CA LEU A 322 13.55 -6.24 3.85
C LEU A 322 13.08 -7.70 3.93
N ASP A 323 11.92 -8.05 3.38
CA ASP A 323 11.54 -9.46 3.25
C ASP A 323 12.34 -10.18 2.13
N GLN A 324 13.06 -9.42 1.30
CA GLN A 324 13.95 -9.94 0.28
C GLN A 324 15.34 -10.21 0.87
N PRO A 325 15.85 -11.45 0.79
CA PRO A 325 17.06 -11.86 1.50
C PRO A 325 18.30 -11.02 1.17
N PHE A 326 18.50 -10.67 -0.10
CA PHE A 326 19.65 -9.87 -0.54
C PHE A 326 19.54 -8.42 -0.09
N ALA A 327 18.36 -7.81 -0.14
CA ALA A 327 18.13 -6.47 0.37
C ALA A 327 18.40 -6.40 1.89
N GLN A 328 17.95 -7.41 2.63
CA GLN A 328 18.19 -7.50 4.07
C GLN A 328 19.68 -7.69 4.38
N ALA A 329 20.40 -8.53 3.63
CA ALA A 329 21.84 -8.72 3.78
C ALA A 329 22.61 -7.42 3.54
N MET A 330 22.26 -6.65 2.48
CA MET A 330 22.88 -5.34 2.21
C MET A 330 22.74 -4.37 3.37
N VAL A 331 21.52 -4.23 3.90
CA VAL A 331 21.24 -3.29 5.01
C VAL A 331 21.92 -3.76 6.30
N THR A 332 21.93 -5.06 6.58
CA THR A 332 22.59 -5.64 7.76
C THR A 332 24.10 -5.45 7.71
N LEU A 333 24.73 -5.68 6.55
CA LEU A 333 26.17 -5.46 6.35
C LEU A 333 26.55 -3.98 6.45
N ALA A 334 25.73 -3.09 5.89
CA ALA A 334 25.96 -1.65 6.00
C ALA A 334 25.92 -1.19 7.47
N ALA A 335 24.99 -1.71 8.27
CA ALA A 335 24.94 -1.43 9.70
C ALA A 335 26.13 -2.04 10.48
N LEU A 336 26.62 -3.22 10.09
CA LEU A 336 27.83 -3.84 10.64
C LEU A 336 29.10 -3.03 10.34
N CYS A 337 29.21 -2.47 9.15
CA CYS A 337 30.35 -1.61 8.78
C CYS A 337 30.32 -0.24 9.47
N ASN A 338 29.15 0.29 9.79
CA ASN A 338 28.94 1.65 10.30
C ASN A 338 28.44 1.63 11.77
N ARG A 339 29.20 1.04 12.65
CA ARG A 339 28.88 0.89 14.08
C ARG A 339 28.62 2.21 14.81
N HIS A 340 29.24 3.30 14.38
CA HIS A 340 29.06 4.64 14.93
C HIS A 340 27.63 5.16 14.82
N TRP A 341 26.82 4.60 13.89
CA TRP A 341 25.39 4.93 13.78
C TRP A 341 24.53 4.39 14.93
N GLN A 342 25.03 3.43 15.73
CA GLN A 342 24.32 2.81 16.85
C GLN A 342 22.94 2.22 16.45
N ILE A 343 22.82 1.72 15.24
CA ILE A 343 21.61 1.09 14.74
C ILE A 343 21.53 -0.33 15.33
N PRO A 344 20.41 -0.69 16.01
CA PRO A 344 20.25 -2.02 16.58
C PRO A 344 20.12 -3.08 15.48
N LEU A 345 20.89 -4.16 15.61
CA LEU A 345 20.79 -5.29 14.69
C LEU A 345 19.69 -6.26 15.17
N ASN A 346 18.88 -6.74 14.22
CA ASN A 346 17.85 -7.72 14.51
C ASN A 346 18.42 -9.14 14.40
N TYR A 347 18.10 -10.01 15.39
CA TYR A 347 18.56 -11.40 15.41
C TYR A 347 18.20 -12.16 14.11
N SER A 348 16.94 -12.09 13.66
CA SER A 348 16.49 -12.80 12.45
C SER A 348 17.17 -12.28 11.18
N ALA A 349 17.45 -10.98 11.11
CA ALA A 349 18.19 -10.37 10.01
C ALA A 349 19.64 -10.87 9.94
N LEU A 350 20.30 -10.98 11.10
CA LEU A 350 21.65 -11.55 11.20
C LEU A 350 21.67 -13.03 10.81
N VAL A 351 20.72 -13.83 11.31
CA VAL A 351 20.61 -15.26 10.96
C VAL A 351 20.49 -15.43 9.45
N GLN A 352 19.62 -14.66 8.83
CA GLN A 352 19.42 -14.74 7.37
C GLN A 352 20.65 -14.26 6.60
N CYS A 353 21.23 -13.13 7.00
CA CYS A 353 22.44 -12.58 6.37
C CYS A 353 23.63 -13.55 6.44
N MET A 354 23.92 -14.08 7.64
CA MET A 354 25.02 -15.03 7.84
C MET A 354 24.74 -16.38 7.16
N GLY A 355 23.47 -16.82 7.15
CA GLY A 355 23.05 -18.02 6.45
C GLY A 355 23.35 -17.95 4.94
N ILE A 356 23.03 -16.81 4.31
CA ILE A 356 23.25 -16.58 2.87
C ILE A 356 24.74 -16.45 2.55
N LEU A 357 25.45 -15.56 3.25
CA LEU A 357 26.84 -15.24 2.94
C LEU A 357 27.80 -16.41 3.20
N LEU A 358 27.55 -17.16 4.25
CA LEU A 358 28.43 -18.23 4.69
C LEU A 358 27.89 -19.63 4.37
N GLU A 359 26.74 -19.74 3.69
CA GLU A 359 26.04 -21.01 3.40
C GLU A 359 25.82 -21.85 4.67
N LEU A 360 25.45 -21.19 5.80
CA LEU A 360 25.23 -21.84 7.07
C LEU A 360 23.80 -22.37 7.18
N ASP A 361 23.67 -23.52 7.81
CA ASP A 361 22.35 -23.97 8.28
C ASP A 361 21.79 -23.02 9.36
N PRO A 362 20.47 -23.02 9.59
CA PRO A 362 19.84 -22.07 10.51
C PRO A 362 20.35 -22.14 11.97
N VAL A 363 20.83 -23.32 12.42
CA VAL A 363 21.34 -23.50 13.77
C VAL A 363 22.70 -22.80 13.92
N ARG A 364 23.61 -23.02 12.98
CA ARG A 364 24.94 -22.39 12.98
C ARG A 364 24.84 -20.89 12.75
N ALA A 365 23.98 -20.46 11.84
CA ALA A 365 23.72 -19.04 11.60
C ALA A 365 23.14 -18.37 12.86
N GLY A 366 22.23 -19.05 13.58
CA GLY A 366 21.67 -18.57 14.84
C GLY A 366 22.71 -18.42 15.94
N LEU A 367 23.60 -19.41 16.10
CA LEU A 367 24.69 -19.35 17.08
C LEU A 367 25.67 -18.18 16.79
N LEU A 368 25.97 -17.94 15.52
CA LEU A 368 26.80 -16.82 15.10
C LEU A 368 26.09 -15.47 15.37
N ALA A 369 24.81 -15.36 15.03
CA ALA A 369 24.01 -14.16 15.27
C ALA A 369 23.95 -13.81 16.77
N GLU A 370 23.74 -14.80 17.66
CA GLU A 370 23.78 -14.58 19.10
C GLU A 370 25.14 -14.05 19.58
N ARG A 371 26.23 -14.55 19.03
CA ARG A 371 27.57 -14.07 19.38
C ARG A 371 27.81 -12.63 18.94
N ILE A 372 27.40 -12.31 17.70
CA ILE A 372 27.48 -10.93 17.19
C ILE A 372 26.72 -9.98 18.12
N LEU A 373 25.49 -10.33 18.52
CA LEU A 373 24.70 -9.50 19.43
C LEU A 373 25.31 -9.36 20.83
N ARG A 374 25.94 -10.43 21.35
CA ARG A 374 26.66 -10.38 22.66
C ARG A 374 27.98 -9.63 22.58
N ASN A 375 28.62 -9.60 21.43
CA ASN A 375 29.84 -8.86 21.15
C ASN A 375 29.54 -7.41 20.70
N ASP A 376 28.59 -6.80 21.36
CA ASP A 376 28.15 -5.43 21.10
C ASP A 376 27.82 -5.18 19.61
N ASN A 377 27.14 -6.11 18.98
CA ASN A 377 26.82 -6.16 17.53
C ASN A 377 28.06 -6.15 16.63
N ASP A 378 29.17 -6.66 17.03
CA ASP A 378 30.38 -6.80 16.24
C ASP A 378 30.68 -8.25 15.86
N LEU A 379 31.35 -8.44 14.73
CA LEU A 379 31.84 -9.77 14.34
C LEU A 379 32.93 -10.22 15.34
N PRO A 380 32.75 -11.37 16.05
CA PRO A 380 33.78 -11.91 16.94
C PRO A 380 34.99 -12.43 16.15
N ASP A 381 36.16 -12.45 16.75
CA ASP A 381 37.33 -13.08 16.13
C ASP A 381 37.08 -14.59 15.96
N ILE A 382 37.56 -15.17 14.86
CA ILE A 382 37.35 -16.59 14.53
C ILE A 382 37.98 -17.53 15.56
N ASP A 383 39.01 -17.09 16.24
CA ASP A 383 39.73 -17.89 17.23
C ASP A 383 39.12 -17.75 18.65
N GLU A 384 38.10 -16.90 18.84
CA GLU A 384 37.38 -16.77 20.09
C GLU A 384 36.47 -17.98 20.37
N GLU A 385 36.57 -18.53 21.60
CA GLU A 385 35.66 -19.55 22.19
C GLU A 385 35.26 -20.73 21.28
N GLY A 386 36.17 -21.23 20.45
CA GLY A 386 35.90 -22.37 19.58
C GLY A 386 34.88 -22.09 18.45
N LEU A 387 34.81 -20.85 17.98
CA LEU A 387 33.93 -20.44 16.88
C LEU A 387 34.29 -21.20 15.60
N ARG A 388 35.58 -21.38 15.32
CA ARG A 388 36.12 -22.16 14.19
C ARG A 388 35.56 -23.59 14.13
N ASP A 389 35.54 -24.27 15.28
CA ASP A 389 35.04 -25.65 15.36
C ASP A 389 33.52 -25.73 15.13
N ARG A 390 32.78 -24.73 15.62
CA ARG A 390 31.32 -24.67 15.47
C ARG A 390 30.87 -24.35 14.05
N LEU A 391 31.61 -23.48 13.35
CA LEU A 391 31.33 -23.17 11.94
C LEU A 391 31.76 -24.30 10.99
N GLY A 392 32.81 -25.07 11.38
CA GLY A 392 33.48 -26.04 10.54
C GLY A 392 34.49 -25.37 9.60
N TYR A 393 35.47 -26.14 9.13
CA TYR A 393 36.67 -25.62 8.45
C TYR A 393 36.33 -24.72 7.24
N ARG A 394 35.49 -25.20 6.31
CA ARG A 394 35.12 -24.45 5.10
C ARG A 394 34.41 -23.13 5.38
N ASN A 395 33.47 -23.15 6.33
CA ASN A 395 32.71 -21.96 6.68
C ASN A 395 33.53 -20.97 7.54
N ALA A 396 34.51 -21.47 8.27
CA ALA A 396 35.45 -20.65 9.01
C ALA A 396 36.36 -19.82 8.09
N GLU A 397 36.76 -20.37 6.94
CA GLU A 397 37.50 -19.59 5.94
C GLU A 397 36.64 -18.48 5.33
N LYS A 398 35.41 -18.78 4.91
CA LYS A 398 34.46 -17.77 4.41
C LYS A 398 34.16 -16.69 5.46
N TYR A 399 34.04 -17.11 6.72
CA TYR A 399 33.82 -16.16 7.80
C TYR A 399 35.02 -15.24 8.01
N GLN A 400 36.25 -15.76 7.92
CA GLN A 400 37.47 -14.96 8.05
C GLN A 400 37.56 -13.92 6.92
N GLU A 401 37.22 -14.30 5.68
CA GLU A 401 37.16 -13.37 4.54
C GLU A 401 36.13 -12.25 4.79
N LEU A 402 34.93 -12.62 5.27
CA LEU A 402 33.89 -11.64 5.62
C LEU A 402 34.34 -10.72 6.79
N TYR A 403 34.98 -11.28 7.82
CA TYR A 403 35.48 -10.53 8.97
C TYR A 403 36.50 -9.48 8.52
N GLU A 404 37.49 -9.86 7.71
CA GLU A 404 38.50 -8.95 7.18
C GLU A 404 37.87 -7.88 6.28
N TRP A 405 36.93 -8.27 5.41
CA TRP A 405 36.19 -7.37 4.54
C TRP A 405 35.43 -6.29 5.35
N VAL A 406 34.72 -6.68 6.40
CA VAL A 406 33.98 -5.74 7.28
C VAL A 406 34.96 -4.87 8.07
N LYS A 407 36.06 -5.46 8.59
CA LYS A 407 37.08 -4.75 9.37
C LYS A 407 37.78 -3.63 8.57
N GLU A 408 38.08 -3.89 7.30
CA GLU A 408 38.70 -2.92 6.40
C GLU A 408 37.80 -1.69 6.19
N ARG A 409 36.47 -1.86 6.21
CA ARG A 409 35.50 -0.80 5.95
C ARG A 409 35.02 -0.06 7.19
N LYS A 410 35.17 -0.61 8.37
CA LYS A 410 34.80 0.05 9.65
C LYS A 410 35.52 1.37 9.95
N GLY A 411 36.65 1.63 9.37
CA GLY A 411 37.41 2.85 9.56
C GLY A 411 37.12 3.95 8.53
N GLN A 412 36.19 3.73 7.61
CA GLN A 412 35.90 4.68 6.53
C GLN A 412 34.61 5.47 6.85
N GLU A 413 34.68 6.33 7.89
CA GLU A 413 33.53 7.12 8.37
C GLU A 413 32.92 8.06 7.32
N ASP A 414 33.66 8.41 6.26
CA ASP A 414 33.23 9.28 5.16
C ASP A 414 32.78 8.52 3.91
N ALA A 415 32.64 7.18 3.97
CA ALA A 415 32.27 6.40 2.80
C ALA A 415 30.78 6.57 2.44
N ASP A 416 30.50 6.99 1.20
CA ASP A 416 29.15 7.09 0.65
C ASP A 416 28.44 5.72 0.73
N LEU A 417 27.31 5.66 1.42
CA LEU A 417 26.50 4.44 1.59
C LEU A 417 26.15 3.77 0.25
N ARG A 418 25.94 4.55 -0.79
CA ARG A 418 25.62 4.02 -2.14
C ARG A 418 26.81 3.27 -2.72
N LEU A 419 28.03 3.75 -2.51
CA LEU A 419 29.25 3.05 -2.88
C LEU A 419 29.42 1.77 -2.06
N LEU A 420 29.18 1.83 -0.75
CA LEU A 420 29.22 0.66 0.13
C LEU A 420 28.22 -0.42 -0.34
N PHE A 421 27.00 -0.05 -0.68
CA PHE A 421 26.01 -1.01 -1.22
C PHE A 421 26.47 -1.64 -2.55
N GLN A 422 27.10 -0.87 -3.45
CA GLN A 422 27.65 -1.42 -4.70
C GLN A 422 28.79 -2.41 -4.40
N GLN A 423 29.65 -2.14 -3.45
CA GLN A 423 30.71 -3.02 -3.02
C GLN A 423 30.18 -4.31 -2.37
N ILE A 424 29.20 -4.19 -1.44
CA ILE A 424 28.51 -5.33 -0.84
C ILE A 424 27.94 -6.24 -1.92
N PHE A 425 27.26 -5.67 -2.89
CA PHE A 425 26.71 -6.47 -3.99
C PHE A 425 27.81 -7.11 -4.83
N ALA A 426 28.76 -6.33 -5.34
CA ALA A 426 29.76 -6.82 -6.29
C ALA A 426 30.71 -7.87 -5.69
N GLU A 427 31.12 -7.66 -4.43
CA GLU A 427 32.16 -8.46 -3.78
C GLU A 427 31.60 -9.62 -2.95
N LEU A 428 30.40 -9.49 -2.36
CA LEU A 428 29.87 -10.49 -1.43
C LEU A 428 28.63 -11.22 -1.98
N LEU A 429 27.69 -10.53 -2.64
CA LEU A 429 26.41 -11.11 -3.03
C LEU A 429 26.40 -11.64 -4.48
N ALA A 430 27.01 -10.96 -5.43
CA ALA A 430 27.06 -11.39 -6.82
C ALA A 430 27.73 -12.77 -7.02
N PRO A 431 28.79 -13.15 -6.26
CA PRO A 431 29.38 -14.49 -6.36
C PRO A 431 28.43 -15.64 -5.97
N LEU A 432 27.34 -15.35 -5.25
CA LEU A 432 26.32 -16.32 -4.82
C LEU A 432 25.32 -16.69 -5.93
N SER A 433 25.51 -16.16 -7.14
CA SER A 433 24.63 -16.41 -8.30
C SER A 433 23.16 -16.04 -8.04
N PRO A 434 22.87 -14.73 -7.77
CA PRO A 434 21.54 -14.24 -7.45
C PRO A 434 20.51 -14.55 -8.55
N GLU A 435 19.29 -14.82 -8.15
CA GLU A 435 18.14 -14.94 -9.04
C GLU A 435 17.63 -13.56 -9.49
N GLU A 436 16.71 -13.53 -10.46
CA GLU A 436 16.15 -12.27 -10.98
C GLU A 436 15.48 -11.43 -9.88
N GLU A 437 14.75 -12.06 -8.96
CA GLU A 437 14.10 -11.36 -7.83
C GLU A 437 15.13 -10.71 -6.89
N ASP A 438 16.26 -11.37 -6.64
CA ASP A 438 17.34 -10.82 -5.82
C ASP A 438 17.98 -9.60 -6.48
N LEU A 439 18.22 -9.65 -7.80
CA LEU A 439 18.76 -8.53 -8.57
C LEU A 439 17.82 -7.33 -8.57
N LEU A 440 16.51 -7.57 -8.68
CA LEU A 440 15.50 -6.53 -8.60
C LEU A 440 15.47 -5.88 -7.21
N ALA A 441 15.57 -6.67 -6.13
CA ALA A 441 15.62 -6.17 -4.76
C ALA A 441 16.88 -5.32 -4.51
N VAL A 442 18.05 -5.79 -4.96
CA VAL A 442 19.31 -5.04 -4.89
C VAL A 442 19.21 -3.72 -5.64
N ARG A 443 18.72 -3.73 -6.87
CA ARG A 443 18.50 -2.51 -7.65
C ARG A 443 17.58 -1.53 -6.92
N GLN A 444 16.52 -2.01 -6.31
CA GLN A 444 15.60 -1.17 -5.56
C GLN A 444 16.26 -0.53 -4.33
N VAL A 445 17.12 -1.26 -3.59
CA VAL A 445 17.90 -0.68 -2.48
C VAL A 445 18.76 0.48 -2.98
N LEU A 446 19.51 0.28 -4.09
CA LEU A 446 20.38 1.30 -4.66
C LEU A 446 19.62 2.53 -5.17
N ASP A 447 18.51 2.32 -5.88
CA ASP A 447 17.65 3.39 -6.40
C ASP A 447 17.00 4.17 -5.25
N SER A 448 16.52 3.47 -4.22
CA SER A 448 15.90 4.08 -3.03
C SER A 448 16.92 4.87 -2.21
N ALA A 449 18.12 4.29 -2.00
CA ALA A 449 19.20 4.99 -1.30
C ALA A 449 19.53 6.32 -1.99
N THR A 450 19.63 6.31 -3.33
CA THR A 450 19.93 7.53 -4.10
C THR A 450 18.83 8.58 -4.00
N LYS A 451 17.55 8.18 -4.11
CA LYS A 451 16.40 9.11 -4.07
C LYS A 451 16.17 9.66 -2.67
N VAL A 452 16.20 8.78 -1.67
CA VAL A 452 15.96 9.16 -0.27
C VAL A 452 17.10 10.01 0.26
N HIS A 453 18.36 9.64 0.00
CA HIS A 453 19.53 10.44 0.38
C HIS A 453 19.38 11.90 -0.09
N LYS A 454 19.10 12.11 -1.38
CA LYS A 454 18.92 13.44 -1.94
C LYS A 454 17.79 14.24 -1.27
N ALA A 455 16.70 13.55 -0.90
CA ALA A 455 15.55 14.18 -0.25
C ALA A 455 15.87 14.56 1.21
N LEU A 456 16.53 13.68 1.97
CA LEU A 456 16.89 13.89 3.36
C LEU A 456 18.00 14.96 3.50
N GLU A 457 19.05 14.90 2.67
CA GLU A 457 20.09 15.91 2.60
C GLU A 457 19.50 17.32 2.38
N ARG A 458 18.53 17.41 1.47
CA ARG A 458 17.85 18.69 1.18
C ARG A 458 17.00 19.19 2.34
N TYR A 459 16.35 18.28 3.06
CA TYR A 459 15.45 18.61 4.16
C TYR A 459 16.19 18.95 5.45
N HIS A 460 17.21 18.18 5.81
CA HIS A 460 18.00 18.35 7.05
C HIS A 460 19.22 19.27 6.88
N GLY A 461 19.72 19.43 5.65
CA GLY A 461 21.01 20.05 5.40
C GLY A 461 22.15 19.22 6.04
N ASP A 462 23.19 19.89 6.54
CA ASP A 462 24.34 19.23 7.19
C ASP A 462 24.04 18.82 8.67
N ALA A 463 22.78 18.84 9.10
CA ALA A 463 22.43 18.68 10.52
C ALA A 463 22.34 17.22 10.98
N GLU A 464 22.16 16.26 10.08
CA GLU A 464 22.02 14.84 10.39
C GLU A 464 22.80 13.96 9.42
N ASP A 465 23.24 12.80 9.91
CA ASP A 465 23.80 11.74 9.07
C ASP A 465 22.69 11.09 8.22
N VAL A 466 22.62 11.50 6.95
CA VAL A 466 21.59 11.09 6.01
C VAL A 466 21.66 9.59 5.70
N ASP A 467 22.84 9.01 5.69
CA ASP A 467 23.05 7.58 5.42
C ASP A 467 22.53 6.74 6.60
N ARG A 468 22.78 7.18 7.83
CA ARG A 468 22.16 6.60 9.02
C ARG A 468 20.63 6.67 8.95
N CYS A 469 20.08 7.83 8.59
CA CYS A 469 18.63 8.01 8.45
C CYS A 469 18.04 7.06 7.42
N PHE A 470 18.73 6.80 6.29
CA PHE A 470 18.28 5.83 5.31
C PHE A 470 18.23 4.41 5.87
N ILE A 471 19.27 3.96 6.57
CA ILE A 471 19.29 2.61 7.18
C ILE A 471 18.17 2.48 8.23
N ASP A 472 17.97 3.48 9.08
CA ASP A 472 16.88 3.50 10.08
C ASP A 472 15.49 3.39 9.40
N LEU A 473 15.27 4.18 8.34
CA LEU A 473 14.06 4.15 7.52
C LEU A 473 13.79 2.75 6.96
N VAL A 474 14.80 2.11 6.40
CA VAL A 474 14.65 0.76 5.82
C VAL A 474 14.39 -0.28 6.90
N GLN A 475 15.10 -0.22 8.04
CA GLN A 475 14.91 -1.14 9.16
C GLN A 475 13.53 -1.02 9.82
N LYS A 476 12.96 0.18 9.87
CA LYS A 476 11.58 0.41 10.32
C LYS A 476 10.54 -0.16 9.35
N GLY A 477 10.97 -0.67 8.19
CA GLY A 477 10.10 -1.35 7.22
C GLY A 477 9.20 -0.41 6.43
N THR A 478 9.56 0.85 6.32
CA THR A 478 8.81 1.87 5.57
C THR A 478 8.96 1.71 4.05
N LEU A 479 10.02 1.03 3.58
CA LEU A 479 10.19 0.72 2.16
C LEU A 479 9.38 -0.53 1.78
N ALA A 480 8.38 -0.32 0.91
CA ALA A 480 7.71 -1.42 0.24
C ALA A 480 8.57 -1.94 -0.92
N ALA A 481 8.57 -3.25 -1.15
CA ALA A 481 9.16 -3.80 -2.35
C ALA A 481 8.36 -3.33 -3.56
N ASP A 482 9.00 -2.61 -4.48
CA ASP A 482 8.40 -2.31 -5.78
C ASP A 482 8.29 -3.61 -6.57
N MET A 483 7.08 -4.00 -6.89
CA MET A 483 6.86 -5.05 -7.87
C MET A 483 7.16 -4.48 -9.26
N LEU A 484 8.45 -4.38 -9.61
CA LEU A 484 8.92 -3.89 -10.91
C LEU A 484 8.45 -4.80 -12.05
N HIS A 485 8.23 -6.07 -11.76
CA HIS A 485 7.48 -6.99 -12.60
C HIS A 485 6.26 -7.44 -11.80
N ARG A 486 5.08 -7.00 -12.21
CA ARG A 486 3.87 -7.72 -11.85
C ARG A 486 3.90 -8.99 -12.71
N PRO A 487 4.22 -10.16 -12.17
CA PRO A 487 4.17 -11.38 -12.96
C PRO A 487 2.75 -11.46 -13.54
N GLN A 488 2.64 -11.83 -14.81
CA GLN A 488 1.35 -12.27 -15.31
C GLN A 488 0.92 -13.39 -14.38
N VAL A 489 -0.26 -13.25 -13.77
CA VAL A 489 -0.82 -14.28 -12.90
C VAL A 489 -0.77 -15.60 -13.63
N GLU A 490 -0.01 -16.55 -13.09
CA GLU A 490 0.17 -17.85 -13.72
C GLU A 490 -1.18 -18.59 -13.73
N ARG A 491 -1.61 -18.99 -14.92
CA ARG A 491 -2.92 -19.65 -15.09
C ARG A 491 -3.01 -21.05 -14.49
N ASP A 492 -1.91 -21.56 -13.99
CA ASP A 492 -1.82 -22.91 -13.43
C ASP A 492 -1.88 -22.92 -11.90
N LYS A 493 -1.99 -21.75 -11.26
CA LYS A 493 -2.03 -21.60 -9.80
C LYS A 493 -3.35 -21.00 -9.33
N VAL A 494 -3.83 -21.43 -8.15
CA VAL A 494 -4.96 -20.80 -7.47
C VAL A 494 -4.54 -19.43 -6.95
N ILE A 495 -5.36 -18.41 -7.17
CA ILE A 495 -5.07 -17.04 -6.77
C ILE A 495 -5.51 -16.81 -5.32
N LEU A 496 -4.62 -16.32 -4.44
CA LEU A 496 -4.97 -15.80 -3.12
C LEU A 496 -4.71 -14.30 -3.07
N THR A 497 -5.74 -13.50 -2.77
CA THR A 497 -5.61 -12.05 -2.75
C THR A 497 -6.68 -11.37 -1.87
N THR A 498 -6.49 -10.07 -1.61
CA THR A 498 -7.53 -9.26 -0.96
C THR A 498 -8.61 -8.82 -1.96
N ALA A 499 -9.82 -8.58 -1.46
CA ALA A 499 -10.95 -8.18 -2.28
C ALA A 499 -10.65 -6.92 -3.14
N LEU A 500 -10.05 -5.90 -2.55
CA LEU A 500 -9.70 -4.68 -3.26
C LEU A 500 -8.63 -4.91 -4.33
N ASN A 501 -7.60 -5.71 -4.01
CA ASN A 501 -6.56 -6.02 -4.99
C ASN A 501 -7.09 -6.86 -6.15
N PHE A 502 -8.02 -7.82 -5.88
CA PHE A 502 -8.68 -8.59 -6.93
C PHE A 502 -9.42 -7.69 -7.93
N VAL A 503 -10.15 -6.71 -7.42
CA VAL A 503 -10.93 -5.79 -8.28
C VAL A 503 -10.01 -4.86 -9.08
N LEU A 504 -9.02 -4.25 -8.44
CA LEU A 504 -8.19 -3.20 -9.03
C LEU A 504 -6.97 -3.70 -9.81
N ASN A 505 -6.59 -4.97 -9.66
CA ASN A 505 -5.41 -5.48 -10.37
C ASN A 505 -5.77 -5.84 -11.82
N PRO A 506 -5.22 -5.15 -12.83
CA PRO A 506 -5.53 -5.41 -14.23
C PRO A 506 -4.99 -6.76 -14.73
N ASN A 507 -3.99 -7.34 -14.03
CA ASN A 507 -3.41 -8.64 -14.38
C ASN A 507 -4.26 -9.82 -13.88
N ILE A 508 -5.23 -9.60 -12.98
CA ILE A 508 -6.18 -10.61 -12.54
C ILE A 508 -7.41 -10.55 -13.45
N ALA A 509 -7.53 -11.54 -14.31
CA ALA A 509 -8.71 -11.70 -15.16
C ALA A 509 -9.93 -12.18 -14.36
N ALA A 510 -11.12 -12.19 -15.01
CA ALA A 510 -12.30 -12.82 -14.46
C ALA A 510 -12.10 -14.34 -14.34
N VAL A 511 -12.45 -14.91 -13.17
CA VAL A 511 -12.31 -16.32 -12.83
C VAL A 511 -13.63 -17.06 -12.87
N ASP A 512 -13.59 -18.39 -12.99
CA ASP A 512 -14.79 -19.22 -12.94
C ASP A 512 -15.44 -19.22 -11.56
N TYR A 513 -14.62 -19.41 -10.50
CA TYR A 513 -15.09 -19.50 -9.13
C TYR A 513 -14.31 -18.60 -8.18
N GLN A 514 -15.04 -17.99 -7.26
CA GLN A 514 -14.47 -17.22 -6.15
C GLN A 514 -14.81 -17.89 -4.82
N PHE A 515 -13.81 -17.98 -3.93
CA PHE A 515 -13.98 -18.37 -2.53
C PHE A 515 -13.83 -17.15 -1.65
N TRP A 516 -14.90 -16.66 -1.05
CA TRP A 516 -14.85 -15.55 -0.11
C TRP A 516 -14.68 -16.11 1.30
N VAL A 517 -13.47 -16.03 1.84
CA VAL A 517 -13.13 -16.58 3.14
C VAL A 517 -13.25 -15.54 4.24
N ASP A 518 -13.42 -16.02 5.49
CA ASP A 518 -13.59 -15.18 6.67
C ASP A 518 -14.73 -14.13 6.50
N ILE A 519 -15.89 -14.54 5.91
CA ILE A 519 -17.01 -13.59 5.66
C ILE A 519 -17.61 -13.00 6.94
N GLY A 520 -17.45 -13.66 8.09
CA GLY A 520 -17.81 -13.15 9.42
C GLY A 520 -16.83 -12.09 9.95
N SER A 521 -15.72 -11.83 9.26
CA SER A 521 -14.76 -10.83 9.69
C SER A 521 -15.27 -9.40 9.48
N ARG A 522 -15.17 -8.57 10.52
CA ARG A 522 -15.46 -7.14 10.44
C ARG A 522 -14.57 -6.37 9.46
N TYR A 523 -13.42 -6.95 9.08
CA TYR A 523 -12.47 -6.31 8.15
C TYR A 523 -12.99 -6.23 6.71
N TRP A 524 -13.99 -6.99 6.32
CA TRP A 524 -14.66 -6.83 5.03
C TRP A 524 -15.27 -5.43 4.85
N MET A 525 -15.77 -4.83 5.93
CA MET A 525 -16.40 -3.51 5.90
C MET A 525 -15.50 -2.40 6.46
N ARG A 526 -14.75 -2.66 7.52
CA ARG A 526 -14.05 -1.61 8.27
C ARG A 526 -12.66 -1.27 7.71
N GLY A 527 -11.97 -2.22 7.07
CA GLY A 527 -10.55 -2.07 6.79
C GLY A 527 -9.74 -1.81 8.07
N ILE A 528 -8.54 -1.31 7.95
CA ILE A 528 -7.73 -0.89 9.10
C ILE A 528 -8.30 0.41 9.66
N ALA A 529 -8.63 0.43 10.96
CA ALA A 529 -9.14 1.63 11.62
C ALA A 529 -8.07 2.74 11.62
N LYS A 530 -8.43 3.91 11.11
CA LYS A 530 -7.59 5.11 11.12
C LYS A 530 -8.17 6.09 12.15
N GLU A 531 -7.37 6.46 13.15
CA GLU A 531 -7.84 7.28 14.28
C GLU A 531 -7.80 8.78 13.99
N LEU A 532 -6.83 9.23 13.15
CA LEU A 532 -6.51 10.64 12.89
C LEU A 532 -6.79 11.09 11.45
N THR A 533 -7.43 10.26 10.65
CA THR A 533 -7.78 10.63 9.27
C THR A 533 -9.23 10.27 8.94
N ASN A 534 -9.82 11.05 8.07
CA ASN A 534 -11.15 10.78 7.52
C ASN A 534 -11.23 11.27 6.07
N PRO A 535 -11.14 10.34 5.09
CA PRO A 535 -11.15 10.68 3.67
C PRO A 535 -12.41 11.44 3.22
N TRP A 536 -13.54 11.19 3.87
CA TRP A 536 -14.78 11.88 3.53
C TRP A 536 -14.77 13.34 3.95
N VAL A 537 -14.32 13.62 5.19
CA VAL A 537 -14.21 14.99 5.72
C VAL A 537 -13.20 15.81 4.89
N LEU A 538 -12.14 15.18 4.39
CA LEU A 538 -11.12 15.78 3.55
C LEU A 538 -11.42 15.63 2.04
N SER A 539 -12.68 15.56 1.65
CA SER A 539 -13.10 15.45 0.25
C SER A 539 -14.04 16.58 -0.16
N ARG A 540 -14.30 16.70 -1.47
CA ARG A 540 -15.33 17.60 -2.01
C ARG A 540 -16.76 17.18 -1.67
N ARG A 541 -16.96 15.98 -1.12
CA ARG A 541 -18.26 15.49 -0.61
C ARG A 541 -18.68 16.22 0.67
N TRP A 542 -17.71 16.70 1.45
CA TRP A 542 -17.97 17.40 2.69
C TRP A 542 -18.57 18.78 2.44
N ARG A 543 -19.72 19.06 3.04
CA ARG A 543 -20.40 20.36 2.97
C ARG A 543 -20.36 21.05 4.32
N LYS A 544 -20.26 22.38 4.32
CA LYS A 544 -20.30 23.18 5.54
C LYS A 544 -21.61 22.93 6.30
N GLY A 545 -21.51 22.62 7.58
CA GLY A 545 -22.66 22.29 8.44
C GLY A 545 -22.98 20.81 8.57
N LEU A 546 -22.31 19.92 7.82
CA LEU A 546 -22.38 18.48 8.08
C LEU A 546 -21.63 18.16 9.38
N VAL A 547 -22.20 17.25 10.16
CA VAL A 547 -21.56 16.66 11.34
C VAL A 547 -21.23 15.21 11.02
N TRP A 548 -20.01 14.80 11.32
CA TRP A 548 -19.61 13.40 11.20
C TRP A 548 -20.16 12.65 12.41
N ASP A 549 -21.00 11.67 12.17
CA ASP A 549 -21.56 10.78 13.19
C ASP A 549 -21.45 9.30 12.78
N ASP A 550 -21.76 8.41 13.71
CA ASP A 550 -21.69 6.97 13.48
C ASP A 550 -22.67 6.50 12.38
N GLY A 551 -23.81 7.16 12.23
CA GLY A 551 -24.79 6.83 11.20
C GLY A 551 -24.27 7.14 9.78
N LEU A 552 -23.62 8.28 9.61
CA LEU A 552 -22.99 8.66 8.34
C LEU A 552 -21.79 7.73 8.04
N ASP A 553 -20.96 7.43 9.04
CA ASP A 553 -19.83 6.48 8.90
C ASP A 553 -20.31 5.10 8.45
N GLN A 554 -21.33 4.57 9.13
CA GLN A 554 -21.93 3.27 8.78
C GLN A 554 -22.48 3.27 7.34
N LYS A 555 -23.19 4.29 6.94
CA LYS A 555 -23.75 4.43 5.59
C LYS A 555 -22.64 4.40 4.52
N ILE A 556 -21.55 5.14 4.73
CA ILE A 556 -20.44 5.20 3.79
C ILE A 556 -19.73 3.85 3.68
N ARG A 557 -19.53 3.16 4.82
CA ARG A 557 -18.92 1.83 4.86
C ARG A 557 -19.77 0.80 4.11
N VAL A 558 -21.09 0.83 4.29
CA VAL A 558 -22.03 -0.03 3.55
C VAL A 558 -21.95 0.23 2.05
N GLU A 559 -21.93 1.50 1.61
CA GLU A 559 -21.82 1.82 0.19
C GLU A 559 -20.48 1.37 -0.42
N ARG A 560 -19.39 1.50 0.32
CA ARG A 560 -18.07 0.96 -0.09
C ARG A 560 -18.09 -0.55 -0.24
N LEU A 561 -18.66 -1.26 0.74
CA LEU A 561 -18.77 -2.71 0.71
C LEU A 561 -19.67 -3.17 -0.45
N ALA A 562 -20.80 -2.53 -0.67
CA ALA A 562 -21.70 -2.82 -1.79
C ALA A 562 -20.98 -2.67 -3.15
N ARG A 563 -20.22 -1.60 -3.32
CA ARG A 563 -19.40 -1.36 -4.50
C ARG A 563 -18.33 -2.44 -4.69
N LEU A 564 -17.63 -2.81 -3.62
CA LEU A 564 -16.60 -3.85 -3.64
C LEU A 564 -17.18 -5.21 -4.04
N ILE A 565 -18.31 -5.61 -3.44
CA ILE A 565 -19.00 -6.87 -3.78
C ILE A 565 -19.38 -6.90 -5.26
N ARG A 566 -19.93 -5.82 -5.78
CA ARG A 566 -20.24 -5.73 -7.21
C ARG A 566 -18.99 -5.87 -8.08
N GLY A 567 -17.91 -5.20 -7.73
CA GLY A 567 -16.62 -5.33 -8.43
C GLY A 567 -16.09 -6.77 -8.43
N LEU A 568 -16.22 -7.49 -7.32
CA LEU A 568 -15.87 -8.92 -7.23
C LEU A 568 -16.73 -9.76 -8.19
N LEU A 569 -18.04 -9.56 -8.18
CA LEU A 569 -18.97 -10.31 -9.01
C LEU A 569 -18.80 -10.01 -10.51
N CYS A 570 -18.39 -8.80 -10.88
CA CYS A 570 -18.04 -8.46 -12.28
C CYS A 570 -16.87 -9.29 -12.82
N LYS A 571 -16.05 -9.87 -11.95
CA LYS A 571 -14.93 -10.76 -12.29
C LYS A 571 -15.21 -12.23 -11.92
N CYS A 572 -16.49 -12.63 -11.77
CA CYS A 572 -16.92 -13.99 -11.51
C CYS A 572 -17.76 -14.52 -12.69
N LYS A 573 -17.44 -15.71 -13.21
CA LYS A 573 -18.13 -16.28 -14.37
C LYS A 573 -19.20 -17.32 -14.02
N LYS A 574 -18.94 -18.19 -13.01
CA LYS A 574 -19.80 -19.35 -12.71
C LYS A 574 -20.43 -19.29 -11.33
N GLY A 575 -19.68 -18.93 -10.29
CA GLY A 575 -20.26 -18.88 -8.96
C GLY A 575 -19.28 -18.59 -7.85
N ILE A 576 -19.85 -18.36 -6.66
CA ILE A 576 -19.11 -18.08 -5.44
C ILE A 576 -19.30 -19.15 -4.38
N TYR A 577 -18.25 -19.41 -3.63
CA TYR A 577 -18.27 -20.15 -2.37
C TYR A 577 -18.04 -19.16 -1.24
N ILE A 578 -18.83 -19.25 -0.19
CA ILE A 578 -18.62 -18.47 1.03
C ILE A 578 -18.08 -19.38 2.13
N ALA A 579 -17.09 -18.89 2.86
CA ALA A 579 -16.49 -19.65 3.96
C ALA A 579 -16.41 -18.80 5.22
N HIS A 580 -16.86 -19.38 6.32
CA HIS A 580 -16.95 -18.78 7.64
C HIS A 580 -16.44 -19.75 8.70
N SER A 581 -15.73 -19.22 9.70
CA SER A 581 -15.47 -19.91 10.96
C SER A 581 -16.06 -19.11 12.11
N GLN A 582 -16.59 -19.80 13.14
CA GLN A 582 -17.13 -19.11 14.32
C GLN A 582 -16.05 -18.29 15.03
N LEU A 583 -14.85 -18.87 15.13
CA LEU A 583 -13.71 -18.22 15.76
C LEU A 583 -12.66 -17.78 14.73
N SER A 584 -12.16 -16.56 14.90
CA SER A 584 -11.02 -16.03 14.15
C SER A 584 -9.71 -16.77 14.50
N SER A 585 -8.61 -16.46 13.80
CA SER A 585 -7.27 -16.98 14.12
C SER A 585 -6.79 -16.64 15.54
N GLN A 586 -7.39 -15.64 16.19
CA GLN A 586 -7.10 -15.20 17.55
C GLN A 586 -8.12 -15.71 18.58
N GLY A 587 -9.06 -16.55 18.18
CA GLY A 587 -10.11 -17.10 19.05
C GLY A 587 -11.27 -16.15 19.37
N TRP A 588 -11.44 -15.07 18.60
CA TRP A 588 -12.58 -14.14 18.75
C TRP A 588 -13.75 -14.57 17.87
N GLU A 589 -14.96 -14.43 18.39
CA GLU A 589 -16.19 -14.61 17.61
C GLU A 589 -16.25 -13.65 16.43
N GLN A 590 -16.76 -14.15 15.31
CA GLN A 590 -16.88 -13.42 14.05
C GLN A 590 -18.35 -13.12 13.74
N ASP A 591 -18.71 -11.83 13.71
CA ASP A 591 -20.09 -11.32 13.55
C ASP A 591 -20.15 -10.21 12.48
N GLY A 592 -19.38 -10.36 11.40
CA GLY A 592 -19.32 -9.35 10.33
C GLY A 592 -20.60 -9.27 9.49
N ILE A 593 -20.88 -8.09 8.96
CA ILE A 593 -22.10 -7.77 8.18
C ILE A 593 -22.32 -8.69 6.96
N LEU A 594 -21.27 -9.21 6.34
CA LEU A 594 -21.43 -10.15 5.22
C LEU A 594 -22.02 -11.48 5.66
N LEU A 595 -21.70 -11.97 6.85
CA LEU A 595 -22.32 -13.16 7.42
C LEU A 595 -23.83 -12.94 7.55
N GLU A 596 -24.26 -11.84 8.19
CA GLU A 596 -25.67 -11.47 8.33
C GLU A 596 -26.39 -11.40 6.96
N VAL A 597 -25.73 -10.83 5.94
CA VAL A 597 -26.30 -10.73 4.59
C VAL A 597 -26.55 -12.11 3.98
N PHE A 598 -25.60 -13.04 4.13
CA PHE A 598 -25.76 -14.39 3.57
C PHE A 598 -26.76 -15.23 4.36
N GLU A 599 -26.85 -15.09 5.68
CA GLU A 599 -27.89 -15.70 6.51
C GLU A 599 -29.28 -15.21 6.11
N LEU A 600 -29.47 -13.91 5.94
CA LEU A 600 -30.74 -13.34 5.47
C LEU A 600 -31.11 -13.80 4.05
N LEU A 601 -30.14 -14.00 3.18
CA LEU A 601 -30.37 -14.57 1.85
C LEU A 601 -30.91 -15.99 1.92
N GLN A 602 -30.33 -16.81 2.77
CA GLN A 602 -30.74 -18.22 2.94
C GLN A 602 -32.12 -18.34 3.54
N GLU A 603 -32.42 -17.61 4.62
CA GLU A 603 -33.74 -17.62 5.26
C GLU A 603 -34.85 -17.24 4.28
N ARG A 604 -34.58 -16.30 3.37
CA ARG A 604 -35.55 -15.86 2.35
C ARG A 604 -35.64 -16.81 1.17
N GLY A 605 -34.53 -17.46 0.81
CA GLY A 605 -34.49 -18.50 -0.22
C GLY A 605 -35.26 -19.76 0.15
N VAL A 606 -35.19 -20.17 1.42
CA VAL A 606 -35.93 -21.34 1.94
C VAL A 606 -37.44 -21.08 2.00
N ARG A 607 -37.90 -19.89 2.40
CA ARG A 607 -39.33 -19.54 2.47
C ARG A 607 -40.04 -19.49 1.13
N ARG A 608 -39.34 -19.56 0.02
CA ARG A 608 -39.95 -19.57 -1.35
C ARG A 608 -40.02 -20.96 -1.98
N ASN A 609 -39.32 -21.93 -1.41
CA ASN A 609 -39.38 -23.34 -1.88
C ASN A 609 -40.37 -24.19 -1.10
N ASP A 610 -41.03 -23.62 -0.07
CA ASP A 610 -42.22 -24.16 0.60
C ASP A 610 -43.49 -23.47 0.07
#